data_4dc844cd8e552c679cd72eea5bb236fa
#
_entry.id   4dc844cd8e552c679cd72eea5bb236fa
#
_cell.length_a   1.000
_cell.length_b   1.000
_cell.length_c   1.000
_cell.angle_alpha   90.00
_cell.angle_beta   90.00
_cell.angle_gamma   90.00
#
_symmetry.space_group_name_H-M   'P 1'
#
loop_
_entity.id
_entity.type
_entity.pdbx_description
1 polymer ?
#
loop_
_entity_poly.entity_id
_entity_poly.type
_entity_poly.pdbx_seq_one_letter_code
_entity_poly.pdbx_strand_id
1 'polypeptide(L)'
;MIEQKKTLFADGYHYAIIGTTDDGRVVYSKVMMIEKLVSEDDMTIEEAIEWCEYNVWNAYVGEYTPIYVNDFDADFEKLNEYLNA
;
A
#
# COMPACT_ATOMS: atom_id res chain seq x y z
N MET A 1 -19.28 -24.40 -11.59
CA MET A 1 -18.77 -24.14 -10.32
C MET A 1 -17.83 -22.97 -10.34
N ILE A 2 -17.90 -22.19 -9.36
CA ILE A 2 -17.13 -20.99 -9.35
C ILE A 2 -15.80 -21.23 -8.72
N GLU A 3 -14.79 -20.87 -9.46
CA GLU A 3 -13.50 -21.00 -8.95
C GLU A 3 -13.26 -19.90 -7.99
N GLN A 4 -12.80 -20.22 -6.85
CA GLN A 4 -12.50 -19.21 -5.87
C GLN A 4 -11.18 -18.59 -6.17
N LYS A 5 -11.21 -17.32 -6.46
CA LYS A 5 -9.97 -16.61 -6.63
C LYS A 5 -9.39 -16.35 -5.27
N LYS A 6 -8.13 -16.60 -5.14
CA LYS A 6 -7.46 -16.34 -3.88
C LYS A 6 -6.92 -14.94 -3.90
N THR A 7 -7.76 -14.01 -3.54
CA THR A 7 -7.34 -12.63 -3.41
C THR A 7 -6.31 -12.54 -2.29
N LEU A 8 -5.20 -11.92 -2.58
CA LEU A 8 -4.12 -11.79 -1.62
C LEU A 8 -4.15 -10.42 -0.97
N PHE A 9 -3.81 -10.40 0.30
CA PHE A 9 -3.81 -9.18 1.08
C PHE A 9 -2.44 -8.96 1.70
N ALA A 10 -2.09 -7.70 1.88
CA ALA A 10 -0.90 -7.36 2.64
C ALA A 10 -1.29 -7.36 4.11
N ASP A 11 -0.78 -8.32 4.85
CA ASP A 11 -1.17 -8.53 6.22
C ASP A 11 -0.82 -7.30 7.08
N GLY A 12 -1.81 -6.83 7.83
CA GLY A 12 -1.59 -5.66 8.67
C GLY A 12 -1.90 -4.35 8.00
N TYR A 13 -2.28 -4.35 6.72
CA TYR A 13 -2.50 -3.10 6.00
C TYR A 13 -3.91 -2.95 5.46
N HIS A 14 -4.87 -3.63 6.08
CA HIS A 14 -6.26 -3.55 5.62
C HIS A 14 -6.80 -2.12 5.63
N TYR A 15 -6.33 -1.31 6.57
CA TYR A 15 -6.79 0.07 6.66
C TYR A 15 -6.41 0.89 5.43
N ALA A 16 -5.44 0.44 4.67
CA ALA A 16 -4.96 1.18 3.50
C ALA A 16 -5.59 0.71 2.19
N ILE A 17 -6.53 -0.23 2.25
CA ILE A 17 -7.19 -0.71 1.05
C ILE A 17 -8.12 0.36 0.53
N ILE A 18 -7.96 0.72 -0.74
CA ILE A 18 -8.79 1.74 -1.36
C ILE A 18 -9.62 1.21 -2.52
N GLY A 19 -9.44 -0.04 -2.87
CA GLY A 19 -10.25 -0.62 -3.92
C GLY A 19 -9.77 -1.97 -4.35
N THR A 20 -10.40 -2.48 -5.40
CA THR A 20 -9.99 -3.75 -5.99
C THR A 20 -10.05 -3.60 -7.50
N THR A 21 -9.35 -4.47 -8.19
CA THR A 21 -9.44 -4.51 -9.64
C THR A 21 -10.43 -5.59 -10.04
N ASP A 22 -10.86 -5.52 -11.30
CA ASP A 22 -11.82 -6.50 -11.80
C ASP A 22 -11.25 -7.91 -11.81
N ASP A 23 -9.94 -8.04 -11.88
CA ASP A 23 -9.33 -9.35 -11.89
C ASP A 23 -9.00 -9.86 -10.49
N GLY A 24 -9.50 -9.18 -9.46
CA GLY A 24 -9.41 -9.74 -8.11
C GLY A 24 -8.19 -9.32 -7.30
N ARG A 25 -7.55 -8.24 -7.68
CA ARG A 25 -6.39 -7.75 -6.94
C ARG A 25 -6.80 -6.60 -6.04
N VAL A 26 -6.23 -6.56 -4.86
CA VAL A 26 -6.51 -5.49 -3.90
C VAL A 26 -5.58 -4.32 -4.17
N VAL A 27 -6.12 -3.11 -4.07
CA VAL A 27 -5.36 -1.89 -4.32
C VAL A 27 -5.18 -1.15 -3.01
N TYR A 28 -3.94 -0.82 -2.71
CA TYR A 28 -3.57 -0.15 -1.46
C TYR A 28 -3.06 1.25 -1.72
N SER A 29 -3.32 2.15 -0.77
CA SER A 29 -2.78 3.50 -0.79
C SER A 29 -1.41 3.52 -0.13
N LYS A 30 -0.39 3.89 -0.88
CA LYS A 30 0.96 4.01 -0.31
C LYS A 30 1.01 5.09 0.75
N VAL A 31 0.28 6.18 0.53
CA VAL A 31 0.27 7.28 1.49
C VAL A 31 -0.24 6.82 2.85
N MET A 32 -1.33 6.07 2.86
CA MET A 32 -1.88 5.60 4.13
C MET A 32 -0.93 4.64 4.83
N MET A 33 -0.22 3.83 4.06
CA MET A 33 0.75 2.92 4.66
C MET A 33 1.89 3.68 5.29
N ILE A 34 2.40 4.68 4.59
CA ILE A 34 3.48 5.51 5.11
C ILE A 34 3.03 6.23 6.37
N GLU A 35 1.85 6.81 6.33
CA GLU A 35 1.34 7.56 7.48
C GLU A 35 1.28 6.71 8.74
N LYS A 36 0.86 5.47 8.59
CA LYS A 36 0.74 4.61 9.75
C LYS A 36 2.11 4.25 10.31
N LEU A 37 3.05 3.94 9.45
CA LEU A 37 4.39 3.60 9.92
C LEU A 37 5.05 4.76 10.64
N VAL A 38 4.81 5.96 10.15
CA VAL A 38 5.36 7.15 10.79
C VAL A 38 4.68 7.38 12.14
N SER A 39 3.37 7.26 12.20
CA SER A 39 2.66 7.61 13.42
C SER A 39 2.70 6.53 14.48
N GLU A 40 2.72 5.26 14.08
CA GLU A 40 2.61 4.18 15.04
C GLU A 40 3.91 3.44 15.30
N ASP A 41 4.79 3.39 14.31
CA ASP A 41 6.02 2.65 14.45
C ASP A 41 7.24 3.55 14.56
N ASP A 42 7.00 4.84 14.75
CA ASP A 42 8.07 5.81 15.00
C ASP A 42 9.11 5.88 13.90
N MET A 43 8.72 5.56 12.68
CA MET A 43 9.64 5.66 11.56
C MET A 43 9.66 7.07 11.02
N THR A 44 10.80 7.47 10.46
CA THR A 44 10.80 8.68 9.64
C THR A 44 10.11 8.35 8.33
N ILE A 45 9.74 9.37 7.58
CA ILE A 45 9.09 9.15 6.29
C ILE A 45 9.99 8.35 5.37
N GLU A 46 11.27 8.68 5.36
CA GLU A 46 12.22 7.98 4.51
C GLU A 46 12.36 6.51 4.92
N GLU A 47 12.39 6.26 6.23
CA GLU A 47 12.46 4.91 6.73
C GLU A 47 11.21 4.11 6.34
N ALA A 48 10.05 4.75 6.43
CA ALA A 48 8.80 4.09 6.09
C ALA A 48 8.76 3.71 4.62
N ILE A 49 9.17 4.62 3.76
CA ILE A 49 9.20 4.37 2.33
C ILE A 49 10.17 3.23 2.01
N GLU A 50 11.35 3.31 2.57
CA GLU A 50 12.38 2.31 2.33
C GLU A 50 11.93 0.94 2.80
N TRP A 51 11.32 0.90 3.98
CA TRP A 51 10.84 -0.35 4.54
C TRP A 51 9.77 -0.98 3.65
N CYS A 52 8.84 -0.16 3.16
CA CYS A 52 7.78 -0.65 2.29
C CYS A 52 8.32 -1.12 0.95
N GLU A 53 9.26 -0.38 0.39
CA GLU A 53 9.85 -0.77 -0.89
C GLU A 53 10.55 -2.11 -0.78
N TYR A 54 11.22 -2.33 0.32
CA TYR A 54 12.00 -3.52 0.50
C TYR A 54 11.16 -4.73 0.86
N ASN A 55 10.12 -4.52 1.65
CA ASN A 55 9.39 -5.62 2.26
C ASN A 55 7.99 -5.83 1.72
N VAL A 56 7.41 -4.84 1.06
CA VAL A 56 6.00 -4.91 0.69
C VAL A 56 5.74 -4.60 -0.77
N TRP A 57 6.11 -3.41 -1.21
CA TRP A 57 5.62 -2.89 -2.47
C TRP A 57 6.15 -3.60 -3.70
N ASN A 58 7.33 -4.17 -3.62
CA ASN A 58 7.95 -4.82 -4.77
C ASN A 58 7.90 -6.33 -4.72
N ALA A 59 7.16 -6.88 -3.77
CA ALA A 59 7.06 -8.32 -3.63
C ALA A 59 6.06 -8.86 -4.66
N TYR A 60 6.49 -9.86 -5.39
CA TYR A 60 5.59 -10.53 -6.31
C TYR A 60 5.19 -11.86 -5.69
N VAL A 61 3.90 -12.05 -5.49
CA VAL A 61 3.41 -13.26 -4.84
C VAL A 61 2.39 -13.98 -5.69
N GLY A 62 2.41 -13.75 -7.01
CA GLY A 62 1.55 -14.47 -7.91
C GLY A 62 0.63 -13.57 -8.69
N GLU A 63 -0.33 -14.21 -9.33
CA GLU A 63 -1.28 -13.54 -10.21
C GLU A 63 -2.10 -12.49 -9.50
N TYR A 64 -2.36 -12.70 -8.22
CA TYR A 64 -3.18 -11.79 -7.44
C TYR A 64 -2.38 -10.91 -6.50
N THR A 65 -1.13 -10.65 -6.87
CA THR A 65 -0.30 -9.73 -6.10
C THR A 65 -1.00 -8.40 -5.90
N PRO A 66 -1.05 -7.87 -4.68
CA PRO A 66 -1.67 -6.57 -4.46
C PRO A 66 -1.01 -5.47 -5.26
N ILE A 67 -1.78 -4.43 -5.52
CA ILE A 67 -1.30 -3.25 -6.23
C ILE A 67 -1.15 -2.13 -5.22
N TYR A 68 -0.05 -1.41 -5.31
CA TYR A 68 0.21 -0.29 -4.41
C TYR A 68 0.33 0.97 -5.24
N VAL A 69 -0.51 1.96 -4.96
CA VAL A 69 -0.59 3.15 -5.79
C VAL A 69 -0.28 4.41 -5.00
N ASN A 70 0.20 5.39 -5.72
CA ASN A 70 0.31 6.73 -5.17
C ASN A 70 -1.07 7.34 -5.27
N ASP A 71 -1.59 7.72 -4.11
CA ASP A 71 -2.97 8.12 -3.99
C ASP A 71 -3.10 9.61 -4.23
N PHE A 72 -3.20 9.99 -5.48
CA PHE A 72 -3.25 11.40 -5.81
C PHE A 72 -4.50 12.10 -5.32
N ASP A 73 -5.59 11.38 -5.32
CA ASP A 73 -6.85 11.96 -4.91
C ASP A 73 -6.87 12.32 -3.45
N ALA A 74 -6.28 11.50 -2.65
CA ALA A 74 -6.34 11.73 -1.25
C ALA A 74 -5.53 12.91 -0.91
N ASP A 75 -4.45 13.19 -1.65
CA ASP A 75 -3.67 14.29 -1.29
C ASP A 75 -2.33 14.27 -1.88
N PHE A 76 -2.30 14.63 -3.13
CA PHE A 76 -1.03 14.77 -3.79
C PHE A 76 -0.15 15.77 -3.04
N GLU A 77 -0.79 16.84 -2.53
CA GLU A 77 -0.06 17.83 -1.77
C GLU A 77 0.47 17.26 -0.47
N LYS A 78 -0.35 16.45 0.18
CA LYS A 78 0.07 15.84 1.42
C LYS A 78 1.21 14.87 1.21
N LEU A 79 1.13 14.08 0.15
CA LEU A 79 2.21 13.18 -0.20
C LEU A 79 3.48 13.97 -0.47
N ASN A 80 3.35 15.06 -1.18
CA ASN A 80 4.48 15.93 -1.49
C ASN A 80 5.11 16.47 -0.23
N GLU A 81 4.28 16.86 0.74
CA GLU A 81 4.78 17.33 2.02
C GLU A 81 5.59 16.25 2.73
N TYR A 82 5.07 15.02 2.71
CA TYR A 82 5.79 13.93 3.34
C TYR A 82 7.12 13.68 2.65
N LEU A 83 7.13 13.72 1.33
CA LEU A 83 8.34 13.42 0.59
C LEU A 83 9.39 14.52 0.66
N ASN A 84 8.96 15.73 0.97
CA ASN A 84 9.86 16.88 1.02
C ASN A 84 10.07 17.44 2.42
N ALA A 85 9.56 16.76 3.41
CA ALA A 85 9.66 17.26 4.78
C ALA A 85 11.04 17.12 5.38
#